data_8102dc7558af8a7fc80818e45d6f3e57
#
_entry.id   8102dc7558af8a7fc80818e45d6f3e57
#
_cell.length_a   1.000
_cell.length_b   1.000
_cell.length_c   1.000
_cell.angle_alpha   90.00
_cell.angle_beta   90.00
_cell.angle_gamma   90.00
#
_symmetry.space_group_name_H-M   'P 1'
#
loop_
_entity.id
_entity.type
_entity.pdbx_description
1 polymer ?
#
loop_
_entity_poly.entity_id
_entity_poly.type
_entity_poly.pdbx_seq_one_letter_code
_entity_poly.pdbx_strand_id
1 'polypeptide(L)'
;MALIGSVIFNAVFYISLIPVSISIIILYFFLSTKKLQAFGSLWIEFVLWLLKTMCGITWIVEGKENIPDSPCIIVANHQGQWESFYLQTLLLPSTSIIKKELLYIPFFGWALRCMKPITLNRANKFSSLKKVIDKGVLKLANGFSVILFPEGTRISPEKGIQPFANSCGVLASKSGMPILPICHNSGKYWKNKKFIKIPGQVTVKIGVPITGKNAKEMTESAYLWVKNSYKEIS
;
A
#
# COMPACT_ATOMS: atom_id res chain seq x y z
N MET A 1 -26.51 8.78 8.73
CA MET A 1 -25.80 8.97 7.43
C MET A 1 -24.61 8.03 7.27
N ALA A 2 -23.65 7.93 8.20
CA ALA A 2 -22.46 7.07 8.05
C ALA A 2 -22.78 5.57 7.84
N LEU A 3 -23.82 5.04 8.48
CA LEU A 3 -24.22 3.63 8.30
C LEU A 3 -24.73 3.39 6.87
N ILE A 4 -25.65 4.23 6.38
CA ILE A 4 -26.24 4.09 5.03
C ILE A 4 -25.15 4.20 3.97
N GLY A 5 -24.29 5.21 4.05
CA GLY A 5 -23.16 5.37 3.14
C GLY A 5 -22.22 4.17 3.17
N SER A 6 -21.94 3.61 4.36
CA SER A 6 -21.12 2.41 4.49
C SER A 6 -21.77 1.15 3.90
N VAL A 7 -23.09 1.01 4.01
CA VAL A 7 -23.83 -0.10 3.38
C VAL A 7 -23.73 -0.02 1.87
N ILE A 8 -24.05 1.16 1.30
CA ILE A 8 -23.98 1.39 -0.15
C ILE A 8 -22.54 1.17 -0.65
N PHE A 9 -21.56 1.76 0.03
CA PHE A 9 -20.16 1.59 -0.31
C PHE A 9 -19.75 0.11 -0.34
N ASN A 10 -20.02 -0.63 0.74
CA ASN A 10 -19.62 -2.04 0.80
C ASN A 10 -20.35 -2.88 -0.27
N ALA A 11 -21.64 -2.64 -0.51
CA ALA A 11 -22.39 -3.34 -1.55
C ALA A 11 -21.77 -3.12 -2.94
N VAL A 12 -21.55 -1.86 -3.32
CA VAL A 12 -20.96 -1.51 -4.63
C VAL A 12 -19.50 -2.00 -4.73
N PHE A 13 -18.71 -1.87 -3.65
CA PHE A 13 -17.34 -2.37 -3.58
C PHE A 13 -17.25 -3.87 -3.88
N TYR A 14 -18.03 -4.71 -3.19
CA TYR A 14 -18.00 -6.16 -3.41
C TYR A 14 -18.61 -6.57 -4.75
N ILE A 15 -19.70 -5.93 -5.18
CA ILE A 15 -20.33 -6.21 -6.48
C ILE A 15 -19.35 -5.86 -7.63
N SER A 16 -18.65 -4.72 -7.56
CA SER A 16 -17.72 -4.30 -8.60
C SER A 16 -16.40 -5.09 -8.59
N LEU A 17 -16.01 -5.67 -7.45
CA LEU A 17 -14.79 -6.46 -7.33
C LEU A 17 -14.78 -7.69 -8.24
N ILE A 18 -15.93 -8.36 -8.42
CA ILE A 18 -16.03 -9.58 -9.21
C ILE A 18 -15.77 -9.30 -10.69
N PRO A 19 -16.54 -8.42 -11.37
CA PRO A 19 -16.33 -8.16 -12.80
C PRO A 19 -14.94 -7.58 -13.10
N VAL A 20 -14.41 -6.69 -12.25
CA VAL A 20 -13.05 -6.17 -12.46
C VAL A 20 -12.00 -7.26 -12.30
N SER A 21 -12.18 -8.17 -11.34
CA SER A 21 -11.26 -9.32 -11.17
C SER A 21 -11.28 -10.23 -12.39
N ILE A 22 -12.46 -10.52 -12.94
CA ILE A 22 -12.61 -11.32 -14.17
C ILE A 22 -11.95 -10.60 -15.34
N SER A 23 -12.17 -9.29 -15.49
CA SER A 23 -11.54 -8.49 -16.53
C SER A 23 -10.01 -8.53 -16.44
N ILE A 24 -9.43 -8.39 -15.23
CA ILE A 24 -7.99 -8.49 -15.00
C ILE A 24 -7.47 -9.88 -15.42
N ILE A 25 -8.17 -10.95 -15.08
CA ILE A 25 -7.77 -12.32 -15.44
C ILE A 25 -7.78 -12.51 -16.96
N ILE A 26 -8.80 -12.01 -17.66
CA ILE A 26 -8.88 -12.08 -19.13
C ILE A 26 -7.76 -11.24 -19.76
N LEU A 27 -7.62 -9.98 -19.33
CA LEU A 27 -6.64 -9.05 -19.87
C LEU A 27 -5.18 -9.47 -19.60
N TYR A 28 -4.93 -10.32 -18.59
CA TYR A 28 -3.61 -10.85 -18.29
C TYR A 28 -2.97 -11.59 -19.49
N PHE A 29 -3.77 -12.20 -20.34
CA PHE A 29 -3.26 -12.90 -21.55
C PHE A 29 -2.87 -11.95 -22.68
N PHE A 30 -3.30 -10.69 -22.63
CA PHE A 30 -3.10 -9.71 -23.70
C PHE A 30 -2.23 -8.52 -23.28
N LEU A 31 -2.14 -8.23 -22.00
CA LEU A 31 -1.49 -7.03 -21.49
C LEU A 31 -0.24 -7.36 -20.67
N SER A 32 0.77 -6.47 -20.76
CA SER A 32 1.90 -6.49 -19.82
C SER A 32 1.45 -6.19 -18.40
N THR A 33 2.21 -6.65 -17.40
CA THR A 33 1.91 -6.39 -15.99
C THR A 33 1.74 -4.89 -15.68
N LYS A 34 2.53 -4.00 -16.33
CA LYS A 34 2.41 -2.54 -16.18
C LYS A 34 1.05 -2.03 -16.65
N LYS A 35 0.62 -2.43 -17.86
CA LYS A 35 -0.69 -2.04 -18.41
C LYS A 35 -1.84 -2.62 -17.59
N LEU A 36 -1.68 -3.85 -17.11
CA LEU A 36 -2.68 -4.50 -16.25
C LEU A 36 -2.85 -3.77 -14.91
N GLN A 37 -1.75 -3.30 -14.32
CA GLN A 37 -1.80 -2.48 -13.10
C GLN A 37 -2.46 -1.13 -13.36
N ALA A 38 -2.17 -0.47 -14.48
CA ALA A 38 -2.84 0.77 -14.87
C ALA A 38 -4.35 0.56 -15.05
N PHE A 39 -4.78 -0.55 -15.62
CA PHE A 39 -6.21 -0.90 -15.67
C PHE A 39 -6.80 -1.14 -14.28
N GLY A 40 -6.10 -1.89 -13.41
CA GLY A 40 -6.54 -2.13 -12.03
C GLY A 40 -6.61 -0.86 -11.19
N SER A 41 -5.74 0.14 -11.44
CA SER A 41 -5.77 1.41 -10.72
C SER A 41 -7.02 2.23 -11.01
N LEU A 42 -7.64 2.12 -12.19
CA LEU A 42 -8.92 2.77 -12.49
C LEU A 42 -10.03 2.29 -11.56
N TRP A 43 -10.05 0.98 -11.23
CA TRP A 43 -11.00 0.48 -10.25
C TRP A 43 -10.69 0.98 -8.84
N ILE A 44 -9.41 1.10 -8.47
CA ILE A 44 -9.02 1.68 -7.18
C ILE A 44 -9.46 3.15 -7.10
N GLU A 45 -9.27 3.92 -8.14
CA GLU A 45 -9.75 5.32 -8.22
C GLU A 45 -11.27 5.40 -8.09
N PHE A 46 -12.01 4.50 -8.74
CA PHE A 46 -13.45 4.37 -8.55
C PHE A 46 -13.82 4.06 -7.09
N VAL A 47 -13.11 3.15 -6.43
CA VAL A 47 -13.34 2.84 -5.01
C VAL A 47 -13.08 4.06 -4.11
N LEU A 48 -12.02 4.81 -4.39
CA LEU A 48 -11.71 6.04 -3.65
C LEU A 48 -12.76 7.13 -3.89
N TRP A 49 -13.23 7.28 -5.13
CA TRP A 49 -14.33 8.17 -5.47
C TRP A 49 -15.61 7.77 -4.75
N LEU A 50 -15.93 6.48 -4.70
CA LEU A 50 -17.09 5.95 -3.99
C LEU A 50 -17.00 6.21 -2.48
N LEU A 51 -15.81 6.07 -1.87
CA LEU A 51 -15.56 6.44 -0.47
C LEU A 51 -15.82 7.93 -0.23
N LYS A 52 -15.36 8.78 -1.14
CA LYS A 52 -15.58 10.23 -1.04
C LYS A 52 -17.07 10.59 -1.11
N THR A 53 -17.78 10.02 -2.08
CA THR A 53 -19.20 10.38 -2.33
C THR A 53 -20.16 9.73 -1.34
N MET A 54 -19.97 8.45 -0.99
CA MET A 54 -20.90 7.70 -0.14
C MET A 54 -20.57 7.80 1.34
N CYS A 55 -19.27 7.87 1.69
CA CYS A 55 -18.83 7.84 3.08
C CYS A 55 -18.27 9.20 3.56
N GLY A 56 -18.11 10.20 2.70
CA GLY A 56 -17.55 11.49 3.05
C GLY A 56 -16.08 11.44 3.47
N ILE A 57 -15.30 10.45 2.97
CA ILE A 57 -13.86 10.34 3.23
C ILE A 57 -13.12 11.04 2.10
N THR A 58 -12.58 12.21 2.39
CA THR A 58 -11.73 12.99 1.49
C THR A 58 -10.27 12.82 1.85
N TRP A 59 -9.34 13.36 1.05
CA TRP A 59 -7.92 13.35 1.40
C TRP A 59 -7.19 14.55 0.83
N ILE A 60 -6.14 14.95 1.54
CA ILE A 60 -5.15 15.93 1.12
C ILE A 60 -3.77 15.26 1.10
N VAL A 61 -2.90 15.74 0.23
CA VAL A 61 -1.55 15.18 0.06
C VAL A 61 -0.55 16.31 0.09
N GLU A 62 0.38 16.23 1.03
CA GLU A 62 1.51 17.14 1.21
C GLU A 62 2.80 16.45 0.77
N GLY A 63 3.71 17.18 0.13
CA GLY A 63 5.00 16.65 -0.29
C GLY A 63 4.95 15.82 -1.58
N LYS A 64 3.99 16.05 -2.49
CA LYS A 64 3.93 15.35 -3.78
C LYS A 64 5.18 15.54 -4.64
N GLU A 65 5.82 16.68 -4.51
CA GLU A 65 7.08 17.05 -5.16
C GLU A 65 8.25 16.14 -4.77
N ASN A 66 8.13 15.43 -3.65
CA ASN A 66 9.14 14.49 -3.18
C ASN A 66 9.08 13.11 -3.87
N ILE A 67 8.06 12.88 -4.70
CA ILE A 67 7.92 11.61 -5.41
C ILE A 67 8.98 11.55 -6.51
N PRO A 68 9.91 10.55 -6.47
CA PRO A 68 10.93 10.44 -7.49
C PRO A 68 10.37 9.92 -8.83
N ASP A 69 10.97 10.33 -9.93
CA ASP A 69 10.64 9.81 -11.28
C ASP A 69 11.12 8.35 -11.48
N SER A 70 12.08 7.92 -10.67
CA SER A 70 12.62 6.56 -10.70
C SER A 70 11.91 5.65 -9.68
N PRO A 71 11.99 4.31 -9.86
CA PRO A 71 11.45 3.36 -8.88
C PRO A 71 12.03 3.59 -7.49
N CYS A 72 11.17 3.45 -6.47
CA CYS A 72 11.57 3.62 -5.07
C CYS A 72 10.88 2.60 -4.17
N ILE A 73 11.32 2.57 -2.91
CA ILE A 73 10.73 1.75 -1.86
C ILE A 73 9.78 2.63 -1.07
N ILE A 74 8.48 2.47 -1.30
CA ILE A 74 7.43 3.19 -0.58
C ILE A 74 7.25 2.54 0.79
N VAL A 75 7.52 3.30 1.84
CA VAL A 75 7.41 2.86 3.23
C VAL A 75 6.33 3.67 3.93
N ALA A 76 5.29 3.02 4.43
CA ALA A 76 4.20 3.70 5.11
C ALA A 76 3.79 2.99 6.41
N ASN A 77 3.16 3.72 7.33
CA ASN A 77 2.45 3.13 8.44
C ASN A 77 1.23 2.33 7.95
N HIS A 78 0.79 1.34 8.73
CA HIS A 78 -0.27 0.42 8.32
C HIS A 78 -1.42 0.42 9.33
N GLN A 79 -2.56 0.99 8.98
CA GLN A 79 -3.70 1.16 9.89
C GLN A 79 -5.00 0.52 9.41
N GLY A 80 -5.24 0.47 8.09
CA GLY A 80 -6.51 0.01 7.55
C GLY A 80 -6.42 -0.62 6.16
N GLN A 81 -7.46 -0.37 5.36
CA GLN A 81 -7.48 -0.77 3.95
C GLN A 81 -7.23 0.41 3.01
N TRP A 82 -7.56 1.63 3.41
CA TRP A 82 -7.48 2.82 2.57
C TRP A 82 -6.09 3.01 1.97
N GLU A 83 -5.06 2.98 2.80
CA GLU A 83 -3.68 3.15 2.36
C GLU A 83 -3.21 2.03 1.42
N SER A 84 -3.73 0.81 1.60
CA SER A 84 -3.41 -0.32 0.73
C SER A 84 -3.93 -0.13 -0.69
N PHE A 85 -5.01 0.63 -0.87
CA PHE A 85 -5.53 1.06 -2.17
C PHE A 85 -4.81 2.32 -2.65
N TYR A 86 -4.81 3.38 -1.85
CA TYR A 86 -4.29 4.67 -2.25
C TYR A 86 -2.82 4.62 -2.71
N LEU A 87 -1.94 3.95 -1.97
CA LEU A 87 -0.52 3.88 -2.32
C LEU A 87 -0.26 3.18 -3.66
N GLN A 88 -1.16 2.33 -4.13
CA GLN A 88 -1.05 1.70 -5.43
C GLN A 88 -1.40 2.63 -6.61
N THR A 89 -2.09 3.73 -6.35
CA THR A 89 -2.36 4.76 -7.38
C THR A 89 -1.30 5.85 -7.40
N LEU A 90 -0.48 5.95 -6.35
CA LEU A 90 0.48 7.03 -6.18
C LEU A 90 1.65 6.94 -7.16
N LEU A 91 2.17 5.72 -7.38
CA LEU A 91 3.30 5.43 -8.26
C LEU A 91 3.03 4.14 -9.06
N LEU A 92 2.93 4.27 -10.37
CA LEU A 92 2.77 3.13 -11.28
C LEU A 92 3.98 3.05 -12.23
N PRO A 93 4.51 1.86 -12.46
CA PRO A 93 4.08 0.57 -11.88
C PRO A 93 4.62 0.36 -10.46
N SER A 94 3.81 -0.28 -9.62
CA SER A 94 4.21 -0.62 -8.26
C SER A 94 3.85 -2.07 -7.89
N THR A 95 4.46 -2.59 -6.85
CA THR A 95 4.15 -3.92 -6.31
C THR A 95 4.11 -3.88 -4.79
N SER A 96 3.09 -4.48 -4.21
CA SER A 96 2.95 -4.59 -2.75
C SER A 96 3.45 -5.93 -2.25
N ILE A 97 3.97 -5.92 -1.01
CA ILE A 97 4.22 -7.15 -0.26
C ILE A 97 2.93 -7.55 0.43
N ILE A 98 2.37 -8.70 0.02
CA ILE A 98 1.06 -9.17 0.50
C ILE A 98 1.18 -10.53 1.19
N LYS A 99 0.19 -10.86 2.02
CA LYS A 99 0.07 -12.21 2.58
C LYS A 99 -0.27 -13.21 1.49
N LYS A 100 0.39 -14.38 1.49
CA LYS A 100 0.15 -15.45 0.51
C LYS A 100 -1.31 -15.91 0.50
N GLU A 101 -1.96 -15.91 1.64
CA GLU A 101 -3.36 -16.34 1.84
C GLU A 101 -4.34 -15.52 1.02
N LEU A 102 -4.04 -14.25 0.72
CA LEU A 102 -4.91 -13.41 -0.12
C LEU A 102 -5.06 -13.94 -1.54
N LEU A 103 -4.07 -14.70 -2.03
CA LEU A 103 -4.11 -15.30 -3.36
C LEU A 103 -5.11 -16.47 -3.49
N TYR A 104 -5.65 -16.97 -2.38
CA TYR A 104 -6.64 -18.06 -2.37
C TYR A 104 -8.09 -17.56 -2.38
N ILE A 105 -8.30 -16.24 -2.20
CA ILE A 105 -9.65 -15.64 -2.28
C ILE A 105 -10.14 -15.76 -3.74
N PRO A 106 -11.29 -16.39 -3.99
CA PRO A 106 -11.83 -16.52 -5.33
C PRO A 106 -11.96 -15.18 -6.04
N PHE A 107 -11.76 -15.15 -7.34
CA PHE A 107 -11.72 -13.97 -8.22
C PHE A 107 -10.65 -12.95 -7.81
N PHE A 108 -10.75 -12.31 -6.65
CA PHE A 108 -9.82 -11.31 -6.17
C PHE A 108 -8.37 -11.82 -6.07
N GLY A 109 -8.18 -12.97 -5.43
CA GLY A 109 -6.85 -13.57 -5.30
C GLY A 109 -6.26 -14.02 -6.65
N TRP A 110 -7.12 -14.47 -7.58
CA TRP A 110 -6.70 -14.84 -8.93
C TRP A 110 -6.28 -13.61 -9.74
N ALA A 111 -7.04 -12.52 -9.66
CA ALA A 111 -6.65 -11.23 -10.24
C ALA A 111 -5.34 -10.70 -9.64
N LEU A 112 -5.17 -10.79 -8.31
CA LEU A 112 -3.92 -10.43 -7.64
C LEU A 112 -2.72 -11.24 -8.15
N ARG A 113 -2.88 -12.55 -8.45
CA ARG A 113 -1.80 -13.37 -9.05
C ARG A 113 -1.35 -12.80 -10.39
N CYS A 114 -2.30 -12.35 -11.22
CA CYS A 114 -2.00 -11.73 -12.50
C CYS A 114 -1.18 -10.45 -12.36
N MET A 115 -1.35 -9.71 -11.27
CA MET A 115 -0.56 -8.52 -10.92
C MET A 115 0.86 -8.84 -10.44
N LYS A 116 1.19 -10.11 -10.20
CA LYS A 116 2.51 -10.60 -9.75
C LYS A 116 3.04 -9.89 -8.50
N PRO A 117 2.29 -9.85 -7.38
CA PRO A 117 2.73 -9.23 -6.13
C PRO A 117 3.88 -10.02 -5.50
N ILE A 118 4.56 -9.40 -4.55
CA ILE A 118 5.53 -10.09 -3.69
C ILE A 118 4.76 -10.73 -2.53
N THR A 119 4.84 -12.05 -2.39
CA THR A 119 4.11 -12.78 -1.35
C THR A 119 4.98 -13.10 -0.15
N LEU A 120 4.45 -12.89 1.04
CA LEU A 120 5.04 -13.25 2.33
C LEU A 120 4.31 -14.45 2.93
N ASN A 121 5.04 -15.53 3.21
CA ASN A 121 4.55 -16.65 4.01
C ASN A 121 4.95 -16.44 5.47
N ARG A 122 3.97 -16.22 6.35
CA ARG A 122 4.21 -15.94 7.78
C ARG A 122 4.57 -17.17 8.60
N ALA A 123 4.27 -18.37 8.12
CA ALA A 123 4.60 -19.63 8.81
C ALA A 123 6.13 -19.85 8.86
N ASN A 124 6.89 -19.31 7.90
CA ASN A 124 8.34 -19.46 7.85
C ASN A 124 9.00 -18.08 7.65
N LYS A 125 9.10 -17.30 8.75
CA LYS A 125 9.50 -15.88 8.73
C LYS A 125 10.89 -15.66 8.08
N PHE A 126 11.89 -16.45 8.44
CA PHE A 126 13.28 -16.19 8.03
C PHE A 126 13.53 -16.45 6.54
N SER A 127 13.14 -17.63 6.05
CA SER A 127 13.30 -17.96 4.61
C SER A 127 12.39 -17.09 3.73
N SER A 128 11.24 -16.67 4.27
CA SER A 128 10.30 -15.83 3.58
C SER A 128 10.81 -14.40 3.43
N LEU A 129 11.47 -13.85 4.46
CA LEU A 129 12.02 -12.49 4.40
C LEU A 129 13.13 -12.38 3.34
N LYS A 130 14.06 -13.35 3.29
CA LYS A 130 15.10 -13.38 2.25
C LYS A 130 14.47 -13.37 0.85
N LYS A 131 13.49 -14.25 0.60
CA LYS A 131 12.77 -14.31 -0.68
C LYS A 131 12.04 -13.01 -1.03
N VAL A 132 11.47 -12.33 -0.03
CA VAL A 132 10.80 -11.03 -0.22
C VAL A 132 11.81 -9.96 -0.64
N ILE A 133 12.97 -9.90 0.01
CA ILE A 133 14.05 -8.96 -0.34
C ILE A 133 14.55 -9.23 -1.76
N ASP A 134 14.90 -10.49 -2.07
CA ASP A 134 15.43 -10.84 -3.39
C ASP A 134 14.43 -10.53 -4.52
N LYS A 135 13.14 -10.84 -4.32
CA LYS A 135 12.06 -10.45 -5.25
C LYS A 135 11.87 -8.94 -5.34
N GLY A 136 12.01 -8.23 -4.21
CA GLY A 136 11.93 -6.77 -4.17
C GLY A 136 13.02 -6.12 -5.02
N VAL A 137 14.28 -6.56 -4.87
CA VAL A 137 15.40 -6.09 -5.68
C VAL A 137 15.12 -6.31 -7.17
N LEU A 138 14.66 -7.52 -7.56
CA LEU A 138 14.31 -7.81 -8.95
C LEU A 138 13.17 -6.92 -9.47
N LYS A 139 12.17 -6.61 -8.63
CA LYS A 139 11.07 -5.71 -9.03
C LYS A 139 11.55 -4.29 -9.26
N LEU A 140 12.36 -3.76 -8.35
CA LEU A 140 12.97 -2.43 -8.49
C LEU A 140 13.84 -2.33 -9.75
N ALA A 141 14.68 -3.32 -10.01
CA ALA A 141 15.50 -3.39 -11.22
C ALA A 141 14.66 -3.46 -12.51
N ASN A 142 13.44 -4.01 -12.46
CA ASN A 142 12.50 -4.05 -13.58
C ASN A 142 11.59 -2.81 -13.68
N GLY A 143 11.89 -1.76 -12.93
CA GLY A 143 11.18 -0.49 -13.01
C GLY A 143 9.85 -0.46 -12.23
N PHE A 144 9.68 -1.30 -11.20
CA PHE A 144 8.52 -1.28 -10.30
C PHE A 144 8.91 -0.72 -8.94
N SER A 145 8.18 0.25 -8.44
CA SER A 145 8.30 0.64 -7.03
C SER A 145 7.76 -0.47 -6.11
N VAL A 146 8.33 -0.59 -4.91
CA VAL A 146 7.92 -1.62 -3.95
C VAL A 146 7.25 -0.97 -2.75
N ILE A 147 5.98 -1.31 -2.49
CA ILE A 147 5.21 -0.84 -1.34
C ILE A 147 5.36 -1.85 -0.21
N LEU A 148 5.80 -1.39 0.94
CA LEU A 148 5.88 -2.20 2.14
C LEU A 148 5.45 -1.43 3.40
N PHE A 149 4.93 -2.19 4.36
CA PHE A 149 4.52 -1.70 5.66
C PHE A 149 5.42 -2.35 6.72
N PRO A 150 6.47 -1.66 7.18
CA PRO A 150 7.51 -2.29 8.00
C PRO A 150 7.08 -2.61 9.43
N GLU A 151 5.92 -2.14 9.88
CA GLU A 151 5.27 -2.58 11.12
C GLU A 151 4.82 -4.05 11.05
N GLY A 152 4.70 -4.63 9.84
CA GLY A 152 4.36 -6.03 9.59
C GLY A 152 2.91 -6.41 9.90
N THR A 153 2.13 -5.53 10.49
CA THR A 153 0.71 -5.72 10.81
C THR A 153 -0.01 -4.38 10.85
N ARG A 154 -1.35 -4.40 10.78
CA ARG A 154 -2.16 -3.19 10.95
C ARG A 154 -2.21 -2.80 12.42
N ILE A 155 -1.84 -1.55 12.69
CA ILE A 155 -1.82 -0.95 14.03
C ILE A 155 -2.99 0.03 14.15
N SER A 156 -3.74 -0.07 15.23
CA SER A 156 -4.81 0.88 15.53
C SER A 156 -4.24 2.29 15.74
N PRO A 157 -4.90 3.35 15.23
CA PRO A 157 -4.43 4.73 15.35
C PRO A 157 -4.05 5.15 16.78
N GLU A 158 -4.78 4.65 17.77
CA GLU A 158 -4.58 4.97 19.18
C GLU A 158 -3.24 4.46 19.75
N LYS A 159 -2.63 3.47 19.09
CA LYS A 159 -1.33 2.91 19.48
C LYS A 159 -0.14 3.66 18.88
N GLY A 160 -0.41 4.62 17.99
CA GLY A 160 0.64 5.34 17.29
C GLY A 160 1.48 4.45 16.36
N ILE A 161 2.60 4.98 15.91
CA ILE A 161 3.52 4.27 15.00
C ILE A 161 4.41 3.32 15.78
N GLN A 162 4.43 2.05 15.38
CA GLN A 162 5.27 1.03 16.01
C GLN A 162 6.66 0.95 15.32
N PRO A 163 7.68 0.41 16.02
CA PRO A 163 9.02 0.26 15.46
C PRO A 163 9.02 -0.49 14.13
N PHE A 164 9.82 0.00 13.19
CA PHE A 164 9.95 -0.58 11.86
C PHE A 164 10.91 -1.77 11.85
N ALA A 165 10.50 -2.84 11.19
CA ALA A 165 11.41 -3.93 10.86
C ALA A 165 12.44 -3.47 9.83
N ASN A 166 13.69 -3.95 9.93
CA ASN A 166 14.81 -3.52 9.09
C ASN A 166 14.70 -3.94 7.61
N SER A 167 13.56 -4.51 7.20
CA SER A 167 13.35 -4.99 5.83
C SER A 167 13.41 -3.91 4.76
N CYS A 168 12.95 -2.69 5.06
CA CYS A 168 13.00 -1.58 4.12
C CYS A 168 14.43 -1.11 3.88
N GLY A 169 15.23 -0.92 4.94
CA GLY A 169 16.64 -0.54 4.81
C GLY A 169 17.48 -1.62 4.14
N VAL A 170 17.23 -2.89 4.45
CA VAL A 170 17.91 -4.02 3.77
C VAL A 170 17.58 -4.05 2.28
N LEU A 171 16.31 -3.80 1.91
CA LEU A 171 15.91 -3.71 0.51
C LEU A 171 16.58 -2.53 -0.18
N ALA A 172 16.61 -1.35 0.47
CA ALA A 172 17.25 -0.16 -0.05
C ALA A 172 18.75 -0.34 -0.26
N SER A 173 19.46 -0.86 0.75
CA SER A 173 20.91 -1.11 0.68
C SER A 173 21.28 -2.11 -0.42
N LYS A 174 20.46 -3.17 -0.62
CA LYS A 174 20.71 -4.17 -1.67
C LYS A 174 20.36 -3.71 -3.08
N SER A 175 19.34 -2.86 -3.23
CA SER A 175 18.87 -2.40 -4.54
C SER A 175 19.53 -1.09 -4.98
N GLY A 176 20.10 -0.33 -4.05
CA GLY A 176 20.57 1.04 -4.30
C GLY A 176 19.44 2.06 -4.49
N MET A 177 18.17 1.66 -4.29
CA MET A 177 17.00 2.51 -4.50
C MET A 177 16.62 3.27 -3.23
N PRO A 178 16.11 4.51 -3.35
CA PRO A 178 15.72 5.32 -2.19
C PRO A 178 14.48 4.76 -1.49
N ILE A 179 14.37 5.05 -0.19
CA ILE A 179 13.15 4.88 0.58
C ILE A 179 12.34 6.17 0.49
N LEU A 180 11.09 6.08 0.03
CA LEU A 180 10.11 7.16 0.08
C LEU A 180 9.22 6.97 1.30
N PRO A 181 9.43 7.74 2.40
CA PRO A 181 8.60 7.59 3.59
C PRO A 181 7.27 8.31 3.40
N ILE A 182 6.17 7.63 3.74
CA ILE A 182 4.81 8.17 3.66
C ILE A 182 4.13 7.97 5.01
N CYS A 183 3.45 9.01 5.48
CA CYS A 183 2.66 9.00 6.70
C CYS A 183 1.20 9.34 6.38
N HIS A 184 0.25 8.68 7.06
CA HIS A 184 -1.18 8.97 6.92
C HIS A 184 -1.95 8.64 8.19
N ASN A 185 -3.15 9.22 8.32
CA ASN A 185 -4.08 8.98 9.44
C ASN A 185 -5.36 8.23 9.02
N SER A 186 -5.32 7.49 7.92
CA SER A 186 -6.49 6.85 7.29
C SER A 186 -7.25 5.89 8.21
N GLY A 187 -6.55 5.29 9.18
CA GLY A 187 -7.16 4.36 10.15
C GLY A 187 -8.21 5.00 11.06
N LYS A 188 -8.26 6.33 11.17
CA LYS A 188 -9.31 7.05 11.88
C LYS A 188 -10.67 6.91 11.17
N TYR A 189 -10.64 6.87 9.84
CA TYR A 189 -11.84 6.96 8.98
C TYR A 189 -12.25 5.61 8.43
N TRP A 190 -11.30 4.78 7.99
CA TRP A 190 -11.56 3.39 7.60
C TRP A 190 -10.82 2.45 8.54
N LYS A 191 -11.39 2.27 9.73
CA LYS A 191 -10.83 1.40 10.78
C LYS A 191 -10.72 -0.04 10.31
N ASN A 192 -9.60 -0.68 10.66
CA ASN A 192 -9.36 -2.09 10.33
C ASN A 192 -10.49 -3.00 10.85
N LYS A 193 -11.00 -3.89 10.01
CA LYS A 193 -12.08 -4.84 10.33
C LYS A 193 -13.41 -4.21 10.77
N LYS A 194 -13.60 -2.90 10.62
CA LYS A 194 -14.88 -2.26 10.92
C LYS A 194 -15.70 -2.07 9.65
N PHE A 195 -17.01 -2.33 9.75
CA PHE A 195 -17.95 -2.18 8.65
C PHE A 195 -18.20 -0.70 8.33
N ILE A 196 -18.39 0.11 9.38
CA ILE A 196 -18.73 1.52 9.26
C ILE A 196 -17.47 2.35 8.95
N LYS A 197 -17.58 3.20 7.93
CA LYS A 197 -16.61 4.23 7.57
C LYS A 197 -17.03 5.54 8.23
N ILE A 198 -16.06 6.24 8.78
CA ILE A 198 -16.28 7.50 9.50
C ILE A 198 -15.95 8.64 8.54
N PRO A 199 -16.87 9.58 8.28
CA PRO A 199 -16.58 10.76 7.45
C PRO A 199 -15.40 11.56 7.99
N GLY A 200 -14.61 12.15 7.10
CA GLY A 200 -13.52 13.03 7.46
C GLY A 200 -12.44 13.13 6.39
N GLN A 201 -11.35 13.79 6.71
CA GLN A 201 -10.26 14.06 5.78
C GLN A 201 -8.99 13.31 6.18
N VAL A 202 -8.56 12.39 5.31
CA VAL A 202 -7.27 11.73 5.43
C VAL A 202 -6.18 12.72 5.04
N THR A 203 -5.18 12.88 5.89
CA THR A 203 -3.95 13.60 5.56
C THR A 203 -2.88 12.58 5.19
N VAL A 204 -2.24 12.77 4.03
CA VAL A 204 -1.09 12.01 3.56
C VAL A 204 0.09 12.95 3.47
N LYS A 205 1.17 12.61 4.17
CA LYS A 205 2.45 13.33 4.07
C LYS A 205 3.47 12.45 3.37
N ILE A 206 4.18 13.00 2.39
CA ILE A 206 5.23 12.34 1.63
C ILE A 206 6.55 13.05 1.95
N GLY A 207 7.49 12.31 2.54
CA GLY A 207 8.78 12.83 2.91
C GLY A 207 9.79 12.81 1.78
N VAL A 208 10.90 13.51 1.98
CA VAL A 208 12.03 13.48 1.06
C VAL A 208 12.60 12.05 0.98
N PRO A 209 12.98 11.57 -0.21
CA PRO A 209 13.56 10.25 -0.38
C PRO A 209 14.84 10.07 0.46
N ILE A 210 14.91 8.98 1.21
CA ILE A 210 16.05 8.64 2.07
C ILE A 210 16.98 7.72 1.28
N THR A 211 18.24 8.14 1.15
CA THR A 211 19.31 7.37 0.51
C THR A 211 20.43 7.07 1.51
N GLY A 212 21.18 6.01 1.27
CA GLY A 212 22.31 5.62 2.13
C GLY A 212 22.81 4.21 1.84
N LYS A 213 23.83 3.79 2.56
CA LYS A 213 24.40 2.41 2.46
C LYS A 213 24.05 1.57 3.67
N ASN A 214 23.85 2.20 4.82
CA ASN A 214 23.54 1.49 6.07
C ASN A 214 22.03 1.22 6.19
N ALA A 215 21.66 -0.04 6.13
CA ALA A 215 20.27 -0.48 6.20
C ALA A 215 19.57 -0.07 7.50
N LYS A 216 20.28 -0.11 8.65
CA LYS A 216 19.72 0.24 9.96
C LYS A 216 19.45 1.74 10.06
N GLU A 217 20.38 2.57 9.61
CA GLU A 217 20.25 4.03 9.61
C GLU A 217 19.09 4.49 8.71
N MET A 218 18.99 3.93 7.49
CA MET A 218 17.89 4.24 6.57
C MET A 218 16.52 3.82 7.16
N THR A 219 16.45 2.68 7.82
CA THR A 219 15.22 2.22 8.49
C THR A 219 14.83 3.15 9.63
N GLU A 220 15.80 3.52 10.48
CA GLU A 220 15.58 4.42 11.61
C GLU A 220 15.15 5.82 11.16
N SER A 221 15.79 6.35 10.13
CA SER A 221 15.42 7.64 9.52
C SER A 221 13.97 7.62 9.00
N ALA A 222 13.58 6.54 8.29
CA ALA A 222 12.21 6.39 7.81
C ALA A 222 11.21 6.26 8.97
N TYR A 223 11.54 5.50 10.00
CA TYR A 223 10.71 5.34 11.18
C TYR A 223 10.51 6.66 11.93
N LEU A 224 11.59 7.38 12.21
CA LEU A 224 11.54 8.65 12.93
C LEU A 224 10.75 9.69 12.15
N TRP A 225 10.94 9.76 10.83
CA TRP A 225 10.18 10.67 9.99
C TRP A 225 8.68 10.36 10.02
N VAL A 226 8.28 9.09 9.80
CA VAL A 226 6.87 8.69 9.86
C VAL A 226 6.27 8.93 11.24
N LYS A 227 7.00 8.62 12.31
CA LYS A 227 6.56 8.81 13.70
C LYS A 227 6.32 10.28 14.03
N ASN A 228 7.22 11.17 13.61
CA ASN A 228 7.10 12.60 13.86
C ASN A 228 5.97 13.21 13.02
N SER A 229 5.91 12.89 11.72
CA SER A 229 4.82 13.33 10.85
C SER A 229 3.45 12.84 11.34
N TYR A 230 3.38 11.64 11.93
CA TYR A 230 2.13 11.13 12.48
C TYR A 230 1.61 11.95 13.65
N LYS A 231 2.49 12.47 14.53
CA LYS A 231 2.09 13.34 15.65
C LYS A 231 1.42 14.63 15.20
N GLU A 232 1.77 15.11 14.00
CA GLU A 232 1.23 16.35 13.44
C GLU A 232 -0.17 16.16 12.84
N ILE A 233 -0.51 14.93 12.42
CA ILE A 233 -1.78 14.60 11.74
C ILE A 233 -2.71 13.68 12.54
N SER A 234 -2.25 13.22 13.71
CA SER A 234 -2.99 12.29 14.60
C SER A 234 -4.03 13.00 15.47
#